data_ebd627d7db79a531aa9b41489f359106
#
_entry.id   ebd627d7db79a531aa9b41489f359106
#
_cell.length_a   1.000
_cell.length_b   1.000
_cell.length_c   1.000
_cell.angle_alpha   90.00
_cell.angle_beta   90.00
_cell.angle_gamma   90.00
#
_symmetry.space_group_name_H-M   'P 1'
#
loop_
_entity.id
_entity.type
_entity.pdbx_description
1 polymer ?
#
loop_
_entity_poly.entity_id
_entity_poly.type
_entity_poly.pdbx_seq_one_letter_code
_entity_poly.pdbx_strand_id
1 'polypeptide(L)'
;MATGRRLHEALSGRRLTRLEYEHALPRLQDALLDAQFTLARSRRHAVVMIVTGIPAAGRSEVVNELLGWLDPKLATVYGFHAPNDVERERPTLWRYWRLLPPKGRIAILHGGWYQDLLLGAAGLGQKTASNPAQLRQ
;
A
#
# COMPACT_ATOMS: atom_id res chain seq x y z
N MET A 1 0.04 -22.77 -0.68
CA MET A 1 0.19 -22.86 0.80
C MET A 1 1.43 -22.16 1.38
N ALA A 2 2.21 -21.41 0.61
CA ALA A 2 3.43 -20.71 1.10
C ALA A 2 3.18 -19.33 1.75
N THR A 3 2.03 -18.71 1.49
CA THR A 3 1.74 -17.32 1.91
C THR A 3 1.46 -17.20 3.41
N GLY A 4 0.82 -18.21 4.03
CA GLY A 4 0.47 -18.16 5.46
C GLY A 4 1.68 -18.24 6.40
N ARG A 5 2.71 -19.00 6.02
CA ARG A 5 3.94 -19.15 6.83
C ARG A 5 4.73 -17.84 6.92
N ARG A 6 4.83 -17.09 5.83
CA ARG A 6 5.55 -15.80 5.78
C ARG A 6 4.88 -14.71 6.62
N LEU A 7 3.55 -14.68 6.65
CA LEU A 7 2.80 -13.75 7.51
C LEU A 7 3.01 -14.07 9.01
N HIS A 8 3.03 -15.35 9.36
CA HIS A 8 3.26 -15.78 10.75
C HIS A 8 4.69 -15.45 11.21
N GLU A 9 5.69 -15.58 10.34
CA GLU A 9 7.07 -15.19 10.61
C GLU A 9 7.24 -13.68 10.75
N ALA A 10 6.53 -12.87 9.95
CA ALA A 10 6.49 -11.41 10.09
C ALA A 10 5.84 -10.95 11.40
N LEU A 11 4.84 -11.70 11.91
CA LEU A 11 4.18 -11.43 13.20
C LEU A 11 4.98 -11.97 14.39
N SER A 12 5.98 -12.82 14.19
CA SER A 12 6.77 -13.44 15.26
C SER A 12 7.73 -12.48 15.98
N GLY A 13 7.79 -11.21 15.56
CA GLY A 13 8.59 -10.18 16.23
C GLY A 13 10.10 -10.36 16.06
N ARG A 14 10.56 -11.20 15.12
CA ARG A 14 11.99 -11.34 14.81
C ARG A 14 12.50 -10.00 14.27
N ARG A 15 13.32 -9.34 15.06
CA ARG A 15 14.03 -8.14 14.63
C ARG A 15 15.26 -8.58 13.84
N LEU A 16 15.38 -8.07 12.62
CA LEU A 16 16.63 -8.17 11.87
C LEU A 16 17.68 -7.29 12.55
N THR A 17 18.89 -7.78 12.63
CA THR A 17 20.02 -6.93 12.97
C THR A 17 20.32 -5.97 11.82
N ARG A 18 21.00 -4.87 12.12
CA ARG A 18 21.38 -3.91 11.09
C ARG A 18 22.24 -4.55 9.99
N LEU A 19 23.15 -5.43 10.36
CA LEU A 19 24.02 -6.15 9.42
C LEU A 19 23.23 -7.10 8.51
N GLU A 20 22.26 -7.85 9.05
CA GLU A 20 21.36 -8.71 8.26
C GLU A 20 20.55 -7.88 7.25
N TYR A 21 20.04 -6.72 7.67
CA TYR A 21 19.31 -5.81 6.80
C TYR A 21 20.20 -5.26 5.67
N GLU A 22 21.35 -4.68 6.00
CA GLU A 22 22.29 -4.11 5.03
C GLU A 22 22.78 -5.15 4.02
N HIS A 23 22.96 -6.39 4.45
CA HIS A 23 23.38 -7.50 3.58
C HIS A 23 22.26 -7.98 2.64
N ALA A 24 21.00 -7.96 3.11
CA ALA A 24 19.85 -8.40 2.31
C ALA A 24 19.36 -7.32 1.33
N LEU A 25 19.59 -6.04 1.66
CA LEU A 25 19.02 -4.88 0.98
C LEU A 25 19.31 -4.84 -0.54
N PRO A 26 20.56 -4.98 -1.02
CA PRO A 26 20.86 -4.87 -2.44
C PRO A 26 20.12 -5.92 -3.28
N ARG A 27 20.06 -7.16 -2.79
CA ARG A 27 19.34 -8.25 -3.48
C ARG A 27 17.84 -8.00 -3.56
N LEU A 28 17.27 -7.40 -2.51
CA LEU A 28 15.83 -7.07 -2.49
C LEU A 28 15.52 -5.92 -3.44
N GLN A 29 16.38 -4.91 -3.51
CA GLN A 29 16.25 -3.80 -4.43
C GLN A 29 16.31 -4.27 -5.89
N ASP A 30 17.32 -5.06 -6.25
CA ASP A 30 17.48 -5.63 -7.58
C ASP A 30 16.28 -6.49 -7.95
N ALA A 31 15.83 -7.38 -7.06
CA ALA A 31 14.70 -8.26 -7.31
C ALA A 31 13.38 -7.48 -7.49
N LEU A 32 13.18 -6.40 -6.73
CA LEU A 32 11.99 -5.55 -6.86
C LEU A 32 12.00 -4.78 -8.18
N LEU A 33 13.14 -4.23 -8.57
CA LEU A 33 13.32 -3.52 -9.83
C LEU A 33 13.13 -4.45 -11.03
N ASP A 34 13.69 -5.64 -11.01
CA ASP A 34 13.50 -6.67 -12.04
C ASP A 34 12.04 -7.11 -12.17
N ALA A 35 11.35 -7.27 -11.03
CA ALA A 35 9.93 -7.58 -11.02
C ALA A 35 9.10 -6.44 -11.64
N GLN A 36 9.45 -5.18 -11.35
CA GLN A 36 8.80 -4.01 -11.93
C GLN A 36 9.00 -3.96 -13.46
N PHE A 37 10.20 -4.17 -13.95
CA PHE A 37 10.46 -4.22 -15.39
C PHE A 37 9.77 -5.40 -16.08
N THR A 38 9.69 -6.54 -15.42
CA THR A 38 8.95 -7.71 -15.93
C THR A 38 7.46 -7.41 -16.02
N LEU A 39 6.89 -6.75 -14.99
CA LEU A 39 5.51 -6.27 -14.99
C LEU A 39 5.27 -5.31 -16.18
N ALA A 40 6.16 -4.33 -16.36
CA ALA A 40 6.05 -3.33 -17.42
C ALA A 40 6.13 -3.93 -18.83
N ARG A 41 6.99 -4.93 -19.04
CA ARG A 41 7.12 -5.63 -20.32
C ARG A 41 5.93 -6.53 -20.61
N SER A 42 5.49 -7.32 -19.62
CA SER A 42 4.41 -8.27 -19.82
C SER A 42 3.05 -7.62 -20.03
N ARG A 43 2.80 -6.47 -19.39
CA ARG A 43 1.53 -5.73 -19.39
C ARG A 43 0.29 -6.60 -19.10
N ARG A 44 0.46 -7.72 -18.41
CA ARG A 44 -0.64 -8.64 -18.09
C ARG A 44 -1.43 -8.16 -16.88
N HIS A 45 -0.74 -7.57 -15.91
CA HIS A 45 -1.29 -7.16 -14.63
C HIS A 45 -0.97 -5.69 -14.34
N ALA A 46 -1.75 -5.09 -13.46
CA ALA A 46 -1.43 -3.87 -12.75
C ALA A 46 -1.21 -4.24 -11.28
N VAL A 47 -0.39 -3.49 -10.56
CA VAL A 47 -0.13 -3.71 -9.15
C VAL A 47 -0.60 -2.49 -8.36
N VAL A 48 -1.37 -2.72 -7.31
CA VAL A 48 -1.75 -1.70 -6.33
C VAL A 48 -1.17 -2.10 -4.98
N MET A 49 -0.29 -1.28 -4.44
CA MET A 49 0.25 -1.41 -3.09
C MET A 49 -0.50 -0.46 -2.17
N ILE A 50 -1.10 -0.98 -1.12
CA ILE A 50 -1.84 -0.16 -0.14
C ILE A 50 -1.03 -0.15 1.15
N VAL A 51 -0.50 1.02 1.52
CA VAL A 51 0.26 1.23 2.75
C VAL A 51 -0.64 1.90 3.77
N THR A 52 -1.12 1.14 4.74
CA THR A 52 -2.03 1.60 5.80
C THR A 52 -1.42 1.34 7.18
N GLY A 53 -1.93 2.03 8.18
CA GLY A 53 -1.49 1.87 9.57
C GLY A 53 -1.98 3.03 10.43
N ILE A 54 -1.79 2.90 11.74
CA ILE A 54 -2.07 3.98 12.69
C ILE A 54 -1.08 5.14 12.50
N PRO A 55 -1.38 6.34 13.00
CA PRO A 55 -0.40 7.45 13.01
C PRO A 55 0.93 7.00 13.66
N ALA A 56 2.02 7.51 13.17
CA ALA A 56 3.39 7.18 13.60
C ALA A 56 3.83 5.72 13.40
N ALA A 57 3.11 4.93 12.59
CA ALA A 57 3.50 3.54 12.27
C ALA A 57 4.59 3.43 11.19
N GLY A 58 5.25 4.51 10.79
CA GLY A 58 6.32 4.46 9.78
C GLY A 58 5.83 4.33 8.33
N ARG A 59 4.57 4.67 8.04
CA ARG A 59 3.99 4.53 6.68
C ARG A 59 4.73 5.35 5.62
N SER A 60 5.05 6.59 5.94
CA SER A 60 5.75 7.49 5.02
C SER A 60 7.16 7.01 4.74
N GLU A 61 7.83 6.50 5.74
CA GLU A 61 9.17 5.91 5.65
C GLU A 61 9.16 4.71 4.70
N VAL A 62 8.18 3.79 4.86
CA VAL A 62 8.02 2.64 3.96
C VAL A 62 7.77 3.07 2.52
N VAL A 63 6.91 4.08 2.31
CA VAL A 63 6.63 4.59 0.95
C VAL A 63 7.87 5.23 0.35
N ASN A 64 8.63 6.02 1.12
CA ASN A 64 9.85 6.66 0.65
C ASN A 64 10.95 5.62 0.30
N GLU A 65 11.11 4.58 1.13
CA GLU A 65 12.02 3.47 0.82
C GLU A 65 11.63 2.76 -0.48
N LEU A 66 10.35 2.42 -0.65
CA LEU A 66 9.87 1.79 -1.88
C LEU A 66 10.09 2.66 -3.11
N LEU A 67 9.92 3.98 -3.00
CA LEU A 67 10.19 4.92 -4.08
C LEU A 67 11.68 5.00 -4.43
N GLY A 68 12.56 4.86 -3.45
CA GLY A 68 14.00 4.80 -3.66
C GLY A 68 14.45 3.53 -4.42
N TRP A 69 13.62 2.47 -4.41
CA TRP A 69 13.94 1.17 -5.01
C TRP A 69 13.25 0.94 -6.35
N LEU A 70 12.21 1.70 -6.67
CA LEU A 70 11.42 1.56 -7.88
C LEU A 70 11.78 2.61 -8.93
N ASP A 71 11.65 2.27 -10.20
CA ASP A 71 11.68 3.26 -11.28
C ASP A 71 10.44 4.16 -11.19
N PRO A 72 10.59 5.48 -10.94
CA PRO A 72 9.49 6.41 -10.78
C PRO A 72 8.65 6.60 -12.06
N LYS A 73 9.18 6.23 -13.22
CA LYS A 73 8.42 6.26 -14.47
C LYS A 73 7.35 5.18 -14.52
N LEU A 74 7.48 4.13 -13.73
CA LEU A 74 6.62 2.95 -13.74
C LEU A 74 5.78 2.83 -12.46
N ALA A 75 6.00 3.68 -11.46
CA ALA A 75 5.28 3.73 -10.20
C ALA A 75 4.70 5.12 -9.96
N THR A 76 3.50 5.19 -9.37
CA THR A 76 2.86 6.46 -8.99
C THR A 76 2.36 6.34 -7.56
N VAL A 77 2.61 7.36 -6.73
CA VAL A 77 2.12 7.43 -5.35
C VAL A 77 0.93 8.37 -5.26
N TYR A 78 -0.07 7.94 -4.53
CA TYR A 78 -1.25 8.74 -4.21
C TYR A 78 -1.43 8.81 -2.70
N GLY A 79 -1.41 10.04 -2.16
CA GLY A 79 -1.77 10.33 -0.78
C GLY A 79 -3.25 10.70 -0.67
N PHE A 80 -3.90 10.25 0.40
CA PHE A 80 -5.31 10.53 0.65
C PHE A 80 -5.47 11.41 1.89
N HIS A 81 -6.16 12.52 1.70
CA HIS A 81 -6.65 13.41 2.76
C HIS A 81 -8.15 13.18 2.99
N ALA A 82 -8.74 13.95 3.88
CA ALA A 82 -10.20 13.96 4.04
C ALA A 82 -10.89 14.16 2.68
N PRO A 83 -12.01 13.46 2.40
CA PRO A 83 -12.73 13.62 1.14
C PRO A 83 -13.17 15.06 0.93
N ASN A 84 -13.00 15.58 -0.28
CA ASN A 84 -13.55 16.87 -0.69
C ASN A 84 -15.06 16.74 -0.98
N ASP A 85 -15.72 17.86 -1.28
CA ASP A 85 -17.19 17.86 -1.47
C ASP A 85 -17.62 16.99 -2.65
N VAL A 86 -16.88 17.04 -3.76
CA VAL A 86 -17.17 16.20 -4.95
C VAL A 86 -17.00 14.69 -4.60
N GLU A 87 -16.00 14.34 -3.82
CA GLU A 87 -15.77 12.97 -3.39
C GLU A 87 -16.85 12.47 -2.42
N ARG A 88 -17.40 13.36 -1.58
CA ARG A 88 -18.51 13.03 -0.66
C ARG A 88 -19.82 12.71 -1.37
N GLU A 89 -20.05 13.32 -2.53
CA GLU A 89 -21.24 13.07 -3.37
C GLU A 89 -21.11 11.76 -4.19
N ARG A 90 -19.97 11.11 -4.18
CA ARG A 90 -19.70 9.89 -4.94
C ARG A 90 -19.65 8.65 -4.04
N PRO A 91 -19.81 7.44 -4.61
CA PRO A 91 -19.60 6.21 -3.86
C PRO A 91 -18.25 6.20 -3.17
N THR A 92 -18.17 5.67 -1.96
CA THR A 92 -16.97 5.73 -1.07
C THR A 92 -15.69 5.27 -1.76
N LEU A 93 -15.75 4.27 -2.63
CA LEU A 93 -14.59 3.73 -3.32
C LEU A 93 -14.22 4.48 -4.61
N TRP A 94 -15.06 5.42 -5.07
CA TRP A 94 -14.86 6.13 -6.34
C TRP A 94 -13.50 6.84 -6.41
N ARG A 95 -13.09 7.51 -5.34
CA ARG A 95 -11.81 8.22 -5.25
C ARG A 95 -10.58 7.32 -5.47
N TYR A 96 -10.71 6.02 -5.15
CA TYR A 96 -9.64 5.04 -5.32
C TYR A 96 -9.67 4.40 -6.70
N TRP A 97 -10.85 4.08 -7.23
CA TRP A 97 -10.99 3.41 -8.53
C TRP A 97 -10.41 4.23 -9.67
N ARG A 98 -10.59 5.54 -9.63
CA ARG A 98 -10.06 6.46 -10.66
C ARG A 98 -8.53 6.54 -10.68
N LEU A 99 -7.87 6.05 -9.65
CA LEU A 99 -6.41 6.06 -9.48
C LEU A 99 -5.77 4.70 -9.73
N LEU A 100 -6.58 3.70 -10.15
CA LEU A 100 -6.06 2.39 -10.49
C LEU A 100 -5.10 2.50 -11.69
N PRO A 101 -3.90 1.89 -11.60
CA PRO A 101 -2.91 2.00 -12.64
C PRO A 101 -3.29 1.14 -13.85
N PRO A 102 -2.88 1.53 -15.05
CA PRO A 102 -2.98 0.66 -16.21
C PRO A 102 -2.05 -0.56 -16.08
N LYS A 103 -2.32 -1.60 -16.86
CA LYS A 103 -1.48 -2.80 -16.89
C LYS A 103 -0.01 -2.46 -17.18
N GLY A 104 0.90 -3.07 -16.45
CA GLY A 104 2.33 -2.79 -16.53
C GLY A 104 2.81 -1.67 -15.60
N ARG A 105 1.94 -1.12 -14.77
CA ARG A 105 2.26 -0.03 -13.83
C ARG A 105 1.95 -0.41 -12.40
N ILE A 106 2.57 0.33 -11.48
CA ILE A 106 2.38 0.21 -10.02
C ILE A 106 1.74 1.50 -9.51
N ALA A 107 0.69 1.38 -8.70
CA ALA A 107 0.18 2.47 -7.86
C ALA A 107 0.47 2.16 -6.40
N ILE A 108 1.01 3.13 -5.66
CA ILE A 108 1.22 3.06 -4.22
C ILE A 108 0.20 4.00 -3.57
N LEU A 109 -0.74 3.44 -2.83
CA LEU A 109 -1.75 4.19 -2.10
C LEU A 109 -1.27 4.39 -0.66
N HIS A 110 -0.83 5.61 -0.34
CA HIS A 110 -0.46 6.00 1.03
C HIS A 110 -1.74 6.35 1.81
N GLY A 111 -2.25 5.38 2.54
CA GLY A 111 -3.60 5.32 3.07
C GLY A 111 -4.47 4.41 2.19
N GLY A 112 -5.74 4.63 2.16
CA GLY A 112 -6.67 3.87 1.33
C GLY A 112 -7.95 3.52 2.09
N TRP A 113 -8.81 2.73 1.47
CA TRP A 113 -10.14 2.41 2.01
C TRP A 113 -10.12 1.59 3.31
N TYR A 114 -9.00 0.93 3.64
CA TYR A 114 -8.84 0.23 4.92
C TYR A 114 -8.42 1.13 6.07
N GLN A 115 -7.99 2.37 5.79
CA GLN A 115 -7.46 3.28 6.81
C GLN A 115 -8.49 3.59 7.90
N ASP A 116 -9.71 3.90 7.52
CA ASP A 116 -10.78 4.25 8.47
C ASP A 116 -11.18 3.05 9.34
N LEU A 117 -11.19 1.83 8.75
CA LEU A 117 -11.44 0.59 9.49
C LEU A 117 -10.34 0.32 10.53
N LEU A 118 -9.08 0.53 10.16
CA LEU A 118 -7.95 0.34 11.06
C LEU A 118 -7.93 1.38 12.19
N LEU A 119 -8.21 2.63 11.87
CA LEU A 119 -8.31 3.70 12.88
C LEU A 119 -9.47 3.46 13.83
N GLY A 120 -10.61 3.01 13.32
CA GLY A 120 -11.76 2.64 14.13
C GLY A 120 -11.46 1.48 15.08
N ALA A 121 -10.80 0.43 14.59
CA ALA A 121 -10.40 -0.73 15.41
C ALA A 121 -9.35 -0.37 16.47
N ALA A 122 -8.48 0.61 16.19
CA ALA A 122 -7.50 1.12 17.15
C ALA A 122 -8.07 2.15 18.15
N GLY A 123 -9.37 2.47 18.08
CA GLY A 123 -9.99 3.52 18.90
C GLY A 123 -9.54 4.94 18.55
N LEU A 124 -8.87 5.13 17.41
CA LEU A 124 -8.34 6.40 16.92
C LEU A 124 -9.20 7.02 15.80
N GLY A 125 -10.26 6.30 15.38
CA GLY A 125 -11.17 6.77 14.33
C GLY A 125 -12.06 7.91 14.81
N GLN A 126 -12.20 8.95 14.00
CA GLN A 126 -13.36 9.84 14.15
C GLN A 126 -14.61 8.98 13.94
N LYS A 127 -15.67 9.23 14.74
CA LYS A 127 -16.98 8.57 14.60
C LYS A 127 -17.66 9.01 13.28
N THR A 128 -17.05 8.74 12.16
CA THR A 128 -17.70 8.80 10.86
C THR A 128 -18.32 7.42 10.66
N ALA A 129 -19.63 7.37 10.78
CA ALA A 129 -20.45 6.17 10.57
C ALA A 129 -20.27 5.66 9.13
N SER A 130 -19.23 4.89 8.88
CA SER A 130 -19.16 4.04 7.71
C SER A 130 -19.94 2.77 8.03
N ASN A 131 -21.20 2.75 7.62
CA ASN A 131 -22.07 1.60 7.69
C ASN A 131 -21.42 0.44 6.91
N PRO A 132 -21.05 -0.69 7.55
CA PRO A 132 -20.43 -1.81 6.87
C PRO A 132 -21.28 -2.42 5.75
N ALA A 133 -22.57 -2.06 5.66
CA ALA A 133 -23.46 -2.44 4.57
C ALA A 133 -23.11 -1.79 3.22
N GLN A 134 -22.31 -0.70 3.19
CA GLN A 134 -21.93 0.00 1.95
C GLN A 134 -20.71 -0.63 1.24
N LEU A 135 -20.05 -1.60 1.84
CA LEU A 135 -18.93 -2.32 1.23
C LEU A 135 -19.37 -3.53 0.39
N ARG A 136 -20.68 -3.81 0.30
CA ARG A 136 -21.26 -4.98 -0.41
C ARG A 136 -21.99 -4.63 -1.70
N GLN A 137 -21.84 -3.42 -2.23
CA GLN A 137 -22.46 -3.04 -3.52
C GLN A 137 -21.40 -2.93 -4.62
#